data_4e985ac7bf5199b227bac7ebc73e7460
#
_entry.id   4e985ac7bf5199b227bac7ebc73e7460
#
_cell.length_a   1.000
_cell.length_b   1.000
_cell.length_c   1.000
_cell.angle_alpha   90.00
_cell.angle_beta   90.00
_cell.angle_gamma   90.00
#
_symmetry.space_group_name_H-M   'P 1'
#
loop_
_entity.id
_entity.type
_entity.pdbx_description
1 polymer ?
#
loop_
_entity_poly.entity_id
_entity_poly.type
_entity_poly.pdbx_seq_one_letter_code
_entity_poly.pdbx_strand_id
1 'polypeptide(L)'
;MKKALIVMLAAVSLFGLAGCSIASPDAGHQVVWIEKPMIFGHGGVDQEPVTAGRSYAAITTDAVDVDMLPQRVDMEFDDMMTSSGVPVSFHVVATFRVIDAVKLVSQFGADRYKDSNGNLGGWEFWTRNIDQPLRTAVRDAVKKRDMQEMAISQTAADQVGNEISAAAIKIVQQTGVPIVFIPGGLNVGKVNPPDAIKNQRIETAAQEQRAITEQQTKLAEDQRKAAEQSRAAADNAYREAMQLSPDQFLQLERIKMQRDVCAWQKGNCTFFIGNGPSPVVDVGRH
;
A
#
# COMPACT_ATOMS: atom_id res chain seq x y z
N MET A 1 -17.50 -23.56 75.49
CA MET A 1 -16.18 -23.17 74.95
C MET A 1 -15.76 -23.97 73.71
N LYS A 2 -15.89 -25.30 73.61
CA LYS A 2 -15.51 -26.08 72.43
C LYS A 2 -16.29 -25.72 71.15
N LYS A 3 -17.59 -25.43 71.22
CA LYS A 3 -18.41 -25.02 70.05
C LYS A 3 -18.03 -23.65 69.50
N ALA A 4 -17.65 -22.70 70.34
CA ALA A 4 -17.20 -21.38 69.92
C ALA A 4 -15.83 -21.45 69.17
N LEU A 5 -14.94 -22.33 69.63
CA LEU A 5 -13.64 -22.55 68.98
C LEU A 5 -13.78 -23.15 67.58
N ILE A 6 -14.71 -24.11 67.40
CA ILE A 6 -14.98 -24.73 66.09
C ILE A 6 -15.58 -23.72 65.14
N VAL A 7 -16.50 -22.86 65.58
CA VAL A 7 -17.07 -21.81 64.69
C VAL A 7 -16.03 -20.77 64.33
N MET A 8 -15.12 -20.44 65.23
CA MET A 8 -14.03 -19.51 64.99
C MET A 8 -13.00 -20.10 63.96
N LEU A 9 -12.67 -21.39 64.07
CA LEU A 9 -11.80 -22.09 63.13
C LEU A 9 -12.48 -22.22 61.77
N ALA A 10 -13.77 -22.50 61.68
CA ALA A 10 -14.53 -22.57 60.47
C ALA A 10 -14.63 -21.20 59.76
N ALA A 11 -14.80 -20.13 60.53
CA ALA A 11 -14.80 -18.76 59.96
C ALA A 11 -13.43 -18.36 59.40
N VAL A 12 -12.34 -18.71 60.08
CA VAL A 12 -10.97 -18.45 59.60
C VAL A 12 -10.66 -19.26 58.35
N SER A 13 -11.14 -20.50 58.21
CA SER A 13 -10.94 -21.30 57.02
C SER A 13 -11.78 -20.84 55.82
N LEU A 14 -12.95 -20.25 56.00
CA LEU A 14 -13.74 -19.63 54.95
C LEU A 14 -13.13 -18.33 54.42
N PHE A 15 -12.46 -17.55 55.26
CA PHE A 15 -11.73 -16.34 54.84
C PHE A 15 -10.46 -16.66 54.06
N GLY A 16 -9.85 -17.81 54.24
CA GLY A 16 -8.64 -18.23 53.54
C GLY A 16 -8.86 -18.71 52.10
N LEU A 17 -10.11 -18.90 51.67
CA LEU A 17 -10.46 -19.34 50.30
C LEU A 17 -10.91 -18.21 49.37
N ALA A 18 -11.00 -16.97 49.88
CA ALA A 18 -11.50 -15.84 49.10
C ALA A 18 -10.34 -15.18 48.35
N GLY A 19 -10.15 -15.59 47.12
CA GLY A 19 -9.56 -14.80 46.08
C GLY A 19 -8.03 -14.86 45.94
N CYS A 20 -7.55 -15.83 45.18
CA CYS A 20 -6.26 -15.74 44.55
C CYS A 20 -6.45 -15.11 43.15
N SER A 21 -5.64 -14.12 42.79
CA SER A 21 -5.50 -13.68 41.44
C SER A 21 -4.70 -14.75 40.68
N ILE A 22 -5.18 -15.12 39.47
CA ILE A 22 -4.54 -16.16 38.65
C ILE A 22 -4.04 -15.49 37.38
N ALA A 23 -2.76 -15.64 37.09
CA ALA A 23 -2.18 -15.30 35.79
C ALA A 23 -1.90 -16.55 34.97
N SER A 24 -2.32 -16.54 33.74
CA SER A 24 -2.06 -17.61 32.77
C SER A 24 -1.82 -16.94 31.43
N PRO A 25 -0.60 -16.41 31.15
CA PRO A 25 -0.31 -15.70 29.92
C PRO A 25 -0.48 -16.61 28.72
N ASP A 26 -1.06 -16.06 27.66
CA ASP A 26 -1.12 -16.70 26.36
C ASP A 26 0.25 -16.67 25.65
N ALA A 27 0.39 -17.44 24.56
CA ALA A 27 1.62 -17.46 23.79
C ALA A 27 1.94 -16.05 23.23
N GLY A 28 3.12 -15.54 23.55
CA GLY A 28 3.55 -14.20 23.15
C GLY A 28 3.10 -13.08 24.10
N HIS A 29 2.46 -13.41 25.23
CA HIS A 29 2.07 -12.48 26.26
C HIS A 29 2.93 -12.62 27.50
N GLN A 30 3.03 -11.56 28.27
CA GLN A 30 3.65 -11.56 29.59
C GLN A 30 2.71 -10.89 30.59
N VAL A 31 2.50 -11.52 31.73
CA VAL A 31 1.71 -10.93 32.83
C VAL A 31 2.63 -10.33 33.85
N VAL A 32 2.40 -9.06 34.13
CA VAL A 32 3.10 -8.30 35.18
C VAL A 32 2.20 -8.12 36.35
N TRP A 33 2.67 -8.44 37.54
CA TRP A 33 1.94 -8.27 38.77
C TRP A 33 2.12 -6.87 39.34
N ILE A 34 1.02 -6.26 39.79
CA ILE A 34 1.00 -5.00 40.56
C ILE A 34 0.50 -5.29 41.94
N GLU A 35 1.39 -5.27 42.92
CA GLU A 35 1.05 -5.49 44.31
C GLU A 35 0.44 -4.23 44.93
N LYS A 36 -0.73 -4.38 45.57
CA LYS A 36 -1.46 -3.33 46.29
C LYS A 36 -1.72 -3.77 47.75
N PRO A 37 -0.68 -3.81 48.62
CA PRO A 37 -0.84 -4.31 49.97
C PRO A 37 -1.82 -3.44 50.77
N MET A 38 -2.74 -4.09 51.51
CA MET A 38 -3.69 -3.37 52.35
C MET A 38 -3.09 -2.88 53.68
N ILE A 39 -2.18 -3.66 54.30
CA ILE A 39 -1.63 -3.35 55.64
C ILE A 39 -0.12 -3.54 55.68
N PHE A 40 0.39 -4.66 55.17
CA PHE A 40 1.80 -5.01 55.15
C PHE A 40 2.21 -5.51 53.80
N GLY A 41 3.43 -5.23 53.36
CA GLY A 41 4.01 -5.66 52.08
C GLY A 41 4.69 -4.55 51.36
N HIS A 42 5.42 -4.90 50.30
CA HIS A 42 6.01 -3.94 49.36
C HIS A 42 5.00 -3.76 48.21
N GLY A 43 4.46 -2.59 48.07
CA GLY A 43 3.59 -2.26 46.96
C GLY A 43 4.42 -1.92 45.70
N GLY A 44 3.83 -2.12 44.52
CA GLY A 44 4.45 -1.74 43.27
C GLY A 44 4.39 -2.83 42.23
N VAL A 45 5.16 -2.61 41.15
CA VAL A 45 5.23 -3.55 40.03
C VAL A 45 6.30 -4.61 40.28
N ASP A 46 5.92 -5.87 40.16
CA ASP A 46 6.86 -7.00 40.29
C ASP A 46 7.86 -6.95 39.12
N GLN A 47 9.14 -7.19 39.43
CA GLN A 47 10.22 -7.14 38.46
C GLN A 47 10.34 -8.45 37.66
N GLU A 48 9.66 -9.50 38.06
CA GLU A 48 9.67 -10.80 37.39
C GLU A 48 8.31 -11.06 36.71
N PRO A 49 8.19 -10.83 35.36
CA PRO A 49 6.95 -11.09 34.68
C PRO A 49 6.70 -12.59 34.51
N VAL A 50 5.44 -13.00 34.55
CA VAL A 50 5.03 -14.37 34.27
C VAL A 50 5.02 -14.56 32.78
N THR A 51 5.89 -15.43 32.25
CA THR A 51 6.05 -15.68 30.82
C THR A 51 5.40 -16.97 30.34
N ALA A 52 5.15 -17.91 31.28
CA ALA A 52 4.55 -19.21 30.95
C ALA A 52 3.91 -19.86 32.20
N GLY A 53 2.96 -20.75 31.95
CA GLY A 53 2.30 -21.50 32.98
C GLY A 53 1.24 -20.72 33.77
N ARG A 54 0.88 -21.21 34.95
CA ARG A 54 -0.05 -20.56 35.89
C ARG A 54 0.67 -20.03 37.09
N SER A 55 0.51 -18.78 37.38
CA SER A 55 0.98 -18.15 38.60
C SER A 55 -0.19 -17.68 39.44
N TYR A 56 -0.05 -17.72 40.74
CA TYR A 56 -1.07 -17.35 41.70
C TYR A 56 -0.52 -16.24 42.58
N ALA A 57 -1.31 -15.20 42.77
CA ALA A 57 -0.95 -14.09 43.64
C ALA A 57 -2.07 -13.78 44.65
N ALA A 58 -1.77 -12.96 45.64
CA ALA A 58 -2.73 -12.53 46.63
C ALA A 58 -3.88 -11.72 45.99
N ILE A 59 -5.05 -11.72 46.66
CA ILE A 59 -6.25 -10.97 46.20
C ILE A 59 -5.99 -9.46 45.95
N THR A 60 -4.96 -8.92 46.61
CA THR A 60 -4.57 -7.50 46.51
C THR A 60 -3.61 -7.22 45.34
N THR A 61 -3.38 -8.20 44.48
CA THR A 61 -2.46 -8.09 43.36
C THR A 61 -3.26 -8.05 42.05
N ASP A 62 -3.02 -7.05 41.26
CA ASP A 62 -3.60 -6.93 39.90
C ASP A 62 -2.67 -7.57 38.87
N ALA A 63 -3.24 -8.31 37.95
CA ALA A 63 -2.53 -8.89 36.81
C ALA A 63 -2.69 -7.98 35.59
N VAL A 64 -1.60 -7.52 35.03
CA VAL A 64 -1.60 -6.74 33.77
C VAL A 64 -0.99 -7.60 32.70
N ASP A 65 -1.82 -7.96 31.71
CA ASP A 65 -1.39 -8.73 30.54
C ASP A 65 -0.81 -7.80 29.48
N VAL A 66 0.42 -8.07 29.06
CA VAL A 66 1.15 -7.28 28.05
C VAL A 66 1.42 -8.17 26.85
N ASP A 67 0.88 -7.75 25.71
CA ASP A 67 1.13 -8.39 24.43
C ASP A 67 2.53 -8.01 23.90
N MET A 68 3.41 -9.01 23.78
CA MET A 68 4.79 -8.88 23.30
C MET A 68 4.91 -9.15 21.80
N LEU A 69 3.82 -9.54 21.14
CA LEU A 69 3.80 -9.77 19.70
C LEU A 69 3.90 -8.47 18.91
N PRO A 70 4.22 -8.55 17.64
CA PRO A 70 4.21 -7.37 16.77
C PRO A 70 2.83 -6.70 16.75
N GLN A 71 2.81 -5.43 17.13
CA GLN A 71 1.62 -4.58 17.17
C GLN A 71 1.63 -3.65 15.97
N ARG A 72 0.48 -3.45 15.35
CA ARG A 72 0.31 -2.52 14.24
C ARG A 72 -0.54 -1.32 14.67
N VAL A 73 -0.07 -0.13 14.32
CA VAL A 73 -0.81 1.12 14.46
C VAL A 73 -0.89 1.78 13.09
N ASP A 74 -2.13 2.08 12.70
CA ASP A 74 -2.41 2.83 11.48
C ASP A 74 -2.68 4.29 11.84
N MET A 75 -1.94 5.20 11.21
CA MET A 75 -2.08 6.65 11.39
C MET A 75 -2.53 7.27 10.08
N GLU A 76 -3.62 7.99 10.14
CA GLU A 76 -4.15 8.74 9.01
C GLU A 76 -3.70 10.19 9.09
N PHE A 77 -3.31 10.72 7.95
CA PHE A 77 -2.85 12.08 7.79
C PHE A 77 -3.63 12.74 6.65
N ASP A 78 -4.44 13.70 7.00
CA ASP A 78 -5.21 14.50 6.07
C ASP A 78 -4.64 15.91 5.96
N ASP A 79 -4.75 16.49 4.78
CA ASP A 79 -4.38 17.88 4.49
C ASP A 79 -2.93 18.26 4.88
N MET A 80 -1.99 17.35 4.69
CA MET A 80 -0.57 17.63 4.92
C MET A 80 -0.01 18.49 3.81
N MET A 81 0.40 19.72 4.16
CA MET A 81 1.00 20.66 3.20
C MET A 81 2.39 20.20 2.78
N THR A 82 2.58 20.08 1.48
CA THR A 82 3.88 19.86 0.83
C THR A 82 4.64 21.17 0.63
N SER A 83 5.89 21.11 0.18
CA SER A 83 6.70 22.32 -0.13
C SER A 83 6.08 23.18 -1.23
N SER A 84 5.33 22.59 -2.15
CA SER A 84 4.58 23.27 -3.20
C SER A 84 3.23 23.88 -2.73
N GLY A 85 2.90 23.77 -1.44
CA GLY A 85 1.65 24.27 -0.88
C GLY A 85 0.41 23.47 -1.26
N VAL A 86 0.59 22.27 -1.79
CA VAL A 86 -0.51 21.37 -2.14
C VAL A 86 -0.79 20.45 -0.95
N PRO A 87 -2.03 20.41 -0.44
CA PRO A 87 -2.39 19.45 0.59
C PRO A 87 -2.41 18.03 0.02
N VAL A 88 -1.93 17.06 0.80
CA VAL A 88 -1.93 15.63 0.45
C VAL A 88 -2.43 14.82 1.63
N SER A 89 -3.11 13.71 1.34
CA SER A 89 -3.55 12.74 2.34
C SER A 89 -2.85 11.42 2.11
N PHE A 90 -2.45 10.77 3.18
CA PHE A 90 -1.81 9.43 3.15
C PHE A 90 -1.91 8.78 4.53
N HIS A 91 -1.64 7.48 4.59
CA HIS A 91 -1.54 6.78 5.87
C HIS A 91 -0.13 6.27 6.08
N VAL A 92 0.23 6.23 7.35
CA VAL A 92 1.48 5.64 7.81
C VAL A 92 1.14 4.46 8.71
N VAL A 93 1.69 3.32 8.37
CA VAL A 93 1.57 2.11 9.16
C VAL A 93 2.85 1.96 9.97
N ALA A 94 2.70 1.85 11.30
CA ALA A 94 3.82 1.59 12.19
C ALA A 94 3.64 0.21 12.86
N THR A 95 4.62 -0.67 12.68
CA THR A 95 4.65 -1.96 13.36
C THR A 95 5.79 -1.97 14.37
N PHE A 96 5.44 -2.20 15.62
CA PHE A 96 6.38 -2.25 16.73
C PHE A 96 6.11 -3.47 17.62
N ARG A 97 7.03 -3.78 18.49
CA ARG A 97 6.84 -4.75 19.58
C ARG A 97 7.35 -4.18 20.90
N VAL A 98 6.74 -4.60 21.98
CA VAL A 98 7.22 -4.32 23.31
C VAL A 98 8.44 -5.19 23.59
N ILE A 99 9.44 -4.63 24.28
CA ILE A 99 10.69 -5.34 24.62
C ILE A 99 10.83 -5.58 26.12
N ASP A 100 10.12 -4.81 26.94
CA ASP A 100 10.16 -4.89 28.40
C ASP A 100 8.77 -4.59 28.98
N ALA A 101 8.06 -5.63 29.37
CA ALA A 101 6.70 -5.54 29.91
C ALA A 101 6.67 -4.84 31.28
N VAL A 102 7.65 -5.11 32.12
CA VAL A 102 7.74 -4.54 33.48
C VAL A 102 7.93 -3.04 33.42
N LYS A 103 8.87 -2.59 32.62
CA LYS A 103 9.12 -1.17 32.39
C LYS A 103 7.91 -0.47 31.76
N LEU A 104 7.23 -1.13 30.81
CA LEU A 104 6.03 -0.58 30.20
C LEU A 104 4.93 -0.33 31.24
N VAL A 105 4.61 -1.35 32.04
CA VAL A 105 3.57 -1.27 33.08
C VAL A 105 3.94 -0.24 34.17
N SER A 106 5.20 -0.23 34.62
CA SER A 106 5.63 0.62 35.72
C SER A 106 5.71 2.11 35.40
N GLN A 107 6.06 2.46 34.15
CA GLN A 107 6.36 3.85 33.78
C GLN A 107 5.37 4.45 32.80
N PHE A 108 4.76 3.65 31.92
CA PHE A 108 3.97 4.16 30.80
C PHE A 108 2.50 3.69 30.81
N GLY A 109 2.20 2.61 31.53
CA GLY A 109 0.89 1.94 31.48
C GLY A 109 0.73 1.08 30.22
N ALA A 110 0.20 -0.11 30.39
CA ALA A 110 -0.05 -1.05 29.30
C ALA A 110 -1.51 -1.08 28.85
N ASP A 111 -2.32 -0.18 29.36
CA ASP A 111 -3.75 -0.16 29.08
C ASP A 111 -4.06 0.32 27.68
N ARG A 112 -5.14 -0.22 27.12
CA ARG A 112 -5.77 0.32 25.92
C ARG A 112 -6.88 1.30 26.34
N TYR A 113 -6.93 2.46 25.69
CA TYR A 113 -8.06 3.35 25.87
C TYR A 113 -9.30 2.76 25.17
N LYS A 114 -10.48 3.06 25.72
CA LYS A 114 -11.75 2.76 25.07
C LYS A 114 -12.21 3.98 24.29
N ASP A 115 -12.63 3.78 23.06
CA ASP A 115 -13.25 4.85 22.28
C ASP A 115 -14.65 5.22 22.84
N SER A 116 -15.27 6.25 22.28
CA SER A 116 -16.61 6.68 22.67
C SER A 116 -17.70 5.61 22.52
N ASN A 117 -17.44 4.57 21.73
CA ASN A 117 -18.33 3.44 21.48
C ASN A 117 -18.02 2.23 22.38
N GLY A 118 -17.01 2.33 23.24
CA GLY A 118 -16.57 1.27 24.12
C GLY A 118 -15.66 0.23 23.49
N ASN A 119 -15.22 0.43 22.23
CA ASN A 119 -14.26 -0.45 21.58
C ASN A 119 -12.85 -0.17 22.10
N LEU A 120 -12.02 -1.23 22.16
CA LEU A 120 -10.61 -1.08 22.50
C LEU A 120 -9.89 -0.31 21.38
N GLY A 121 -9.47 0.91 21.71
CA GLY A 121 -8.68 1.77 20.85
C GLY A 121 -7.19 1.44 20.89
N GLY A 122 -6.36 2.45 20.58
CA GLY A 122 -4.91 2.32 20.64
C GLY A 122 -4.36 2.21 22.07
N TRP A 123 -3.06 2.01 22.16
CA TRP A 123 -2.37 1.92 23.43
C TRP A 123 -2.20 3.31 24.07
N GLU A 124 -2.46 3.45 25.38
CA GLU A 124 -2.31 4.72 26.09
C GLU A 124 -0.88 5.25 26.02
N PHE A 125 0.12 4.39 26.20
CA PHE A 125 1.52 4.80 26.10
C PHE A 125 1.89 5.35 24.72
N TRP A 126 1.30 4.77 23.66
CA TRP A 126 1.48 5.24 22.29
C TRP A 126 0.92 6.65 22.12
N THR A 127 -0.35 6.83 22.47
CA THR A 127 -1.06 8.11 22.32
C THR A 127 -0.40 9.23 23.11
N ARG A 128 0.08 8.93 24.32
CA ARG A 128 0.69 9.92 25.21
C ARG A 128 2.12 10.29 24.81
N ASN A 129 2.93 9.33 24.36
CA ASN A 129 4.38 9.52 24.25
C ASN A 129 4.90 9.47 22.80
N ILE A 130 4.23 8.78 21.89
CA ILE A 130 4.73 8.51 20.55
C ILE A 130 3.92 9.22 19.46
N ASP A 131 2.58 9.20 19.53
CA ASP A 131 1.71 9.64 18.45
C ASP A 131 1.99 11.09 18.02
N GLN A 132 1.97 12.04 18.94
CA GLN A 132 2.16 13.46 18.63
C GLN A 132 3.57 13.80 18.12
N PRO A 133 4.67 13.35 18.74
CA PRO A 133 6.01 13.55 18.20
C PRO A 133 6.20 12.92 16.81
N LEU A 134 5.62 11.73 16.59
CA LEU A 134 5.70 11.04 15.31
C LEU A 134 4.90 11.78 14.24
N ARG A 135 3.69 12.25 14.54
CA ARG A 135 2.89 13.11 13.64
C ARG A 135 3.64 14.38 13.25
N THR A 136 4.36 14.98 14.19
CA THR A 136 5.19 16.16 13.91
C THR A 136 6.35 15.81 12.98
N ALA A 137 7.05 14.70 13.23
CA ALA A 137 8.14 14.25 12.37
C ALA A 137 7.67 13.92 10.94
N VAL A 138 6.51 13.28 10.80
CA VAL A 138 5.87 13.01 9.51
C VAL A 138 5.56 14.31 8.77
N ARG A 139 4.95 15.28 9.47
CA ARG A 139 4.64 16.61 8.90
C ARG A 139 5.90 17.32 8.41
N ASP A 140 6.96 17.29 9.19
CA ASP A 140 8.23 17.94 8.85
C ASP A 140 8.93 17.26 7.67
N ALA A 141 8.84 15.93 7.55
CA ALA A 141 9.38 15.19 6.43
C ALA A 141 8.62 15.51 5.11
N VAL A 142 7.28 15.53 5.16
CA VAL A 142 6.43 15.83 4.01
C VAL A 142 6.59 17.28 3.56
N LYS A 143 6.65 18.24 4.48
CA LYS A 143 6.79 19.67 4.19
C LYS A 143 8.07 20.01 3.41
N LYS A 144 9.09 19.19 3.48
CA LYS A 144 10.35 19.37 2.74
C LYS A 144 10.27 18.90 1.29
N ARG A 145 9.25 18.16 0.92
CA ARG A 145 9.14 17.49 -0.39
C ARG A 145 8.06 18.11 -1.26
N ASP A 146 8.30 18.08 -2.56
CA ASP A 146 7.26 18.46 -3.52
C ASP A 146 6.26 17.31 -3.72
N MET A 147 4.98 17.67 -3.86
CA MET A 147 3.90 16.73 -4.12
C MET A 147 4.15 15.90 -5.39
N GLN A 148 4.67 16.53 -6.43
CA GLN A 148 4.92 15.87 -7.70
C GLN A 148 6.01 14.79 -7.56
N GLU A 149 7.07 15.10 -6.84
CA GLU A 149 8.15 14.17 -6.55
C GLU A 149 7.65 12.98 -5.74
N MET A 150 6.87 13.21 -4.68
CA MET A 150 6.31 12.16 -3.83
C MET A 150 5.28 11.26 -4.54
N ALA A 151 4.53 11.80 -5.51
CA ALA A 151 3.50 11.05 -6.22
C ALA A 151 4.04 10.18 -7.36
N ILE A 152 5.20 10.52 -7.94
CA ILE A 152 5.76 9.88 -9.13
C ILE A 152 6.99 9.04 -8.78
N SER A 153 7.82 9.51 -7.86
CA SER A 153 9.11 8.88 -7.56
C SER A 153 8.99 7.93 -6.36
N GLN A 154 9.16 6.63 -6.60
CA GLN A 154 9.28 5.64 -5.52
C GLN A 154 10.46 5.97 -4.59
N THR A 155 11.56 6.45 -5.15
CA THR A 155 12.76 6.83 -4.38
C THR A 155 12.47 7.96 -3.39
N ALA A 156 11.64 8.94 -3.77
CA ALA A 156 11.26 10.03 -2.88
C ALA A 156 10.36 9.54 -1.74
N ALA A 157 9.42 8.65 -2.03
CA ALA A 157 8.59 8.01 -1.02
C ALA A 157 9.43 7.17 -0.03
N ASP A 158 10.40 6.41 -0.53
CA ASP A 158 11.32 5.62 0.30
C ASP A 158 12.21 6.51 1.18
N GLN A 159 12.67 7.66 0.67
CA GLN A 159 13.43 8.63 1.47
C GLN A 159 12.60 9.22 2.60
N VAL A 160 11.33 9.58 2.34
CA VAL A 160 10.40 10.04 3.38
C VAL A 160 10.18 8.93 4.41
N GLY A 161 9.97 7.70 3.99
CA GLY A 161 9.85 6.56 4.89
C GLY A 161 11.09 6.35 5.77
N ASN A 162 12.28 6.50 5.21
CA ASN A 162 13.54 6.39 5.95
C ASN A 162 13.72 7.55 6.95
N GLU A 163 13.39 8.79 6.58
CA GLU A 163 13.42 9.95 7.48
C GLU A 163 12.45 9.76 8.66
N ILE A 164 11.23 9.29 8.39
CA ILE A 164 10.24 9.01 9.43
C ILE A 164 10.69 7.86 10.33
N SER A 165 11.27 6.81 9.77
CA SER A 165 11.81 5.68 10.54
C SER A 165 12.94 6.10 11.47
N ALA A 166 13.87 6.92 10.99
CA ALA A 166 14.95 7.46 11.81
C ALA A 166 14.41 8.36 12.94
N ALA A 167 13.41 9.20 12.63
CA ALA A 167 12.75 10.05 13.61
C ALA A 167 12.01 9.21 14.67
N ALA A 168 11.29 8.17 14.26
CA ALA A 168 10.58 7.26 15.16
C ALA A 168 11.52 6.55 16.16
N ILE A 169 12.67 6.07 15.68
CA ILE A 169 13.70 5.47 16.53
C ILE A 169 14.20 6.49 17.55
N LYS A 170 14.49 7.72 17.11
CA LYS A 170 14.94 8.80 17.99
C LYS A 170 13.88 9.17 19.04
N ILE A 171 12.60 9.23 18.66
CA ILE A 171 11.49 9.50 19.57
C ILE A 171 11.43 8.42 20.68
N VAL A 172 11.51 7.14 20.30
CA VAL A 172 11.52 6.03 21.27
C VAL A 172 12.72 6.14 22.21
N GLN A 173 13.89 6.47 21.72
CA GLN A 173 15.08 6.68 22.54
C GLN A 173 14.92 7.86 23.52
N GLN A 174 14.34 8.97 23.06
CA GLN A 174 14.12 10.16 23.87
C GLN A 174 13.02 9.98 24.92
N THR A 175 11.92 9.32 24.58
CA THR A 175 10.81 9.05 25.49
C THR A 175 11.11 7.90 26.44
N GLY A 176 12.03 7.01 26.08
CA GLY A 176 12.40 5.84 26.87
C GLY A 176 11.34 4.76 26.92
N VAL A 177 10.30 4.84 26.09
CA VAL A 177 9.25 3.81 25.96
C VAL A 177 9.90 2.48 25.54
N PRO A 178 9.62 1.35 26.22
CA PRO A 178 10.28 0.09 25.94
C PRO A 178 9.67 -0.64 24.74
N ILE A 179 9.72 -0.02 23.57
CA ILE A 179 9.29 -0.60 22.32
C ILE A 179 10.44 -0.55 21.30
N VAL A 180 10.34 -1.39 20.28
CA VAL A 180 11.22 -1.35 19.11
C VAL A 180 10.38 -1.45 17.84
N PHE A 181 10.65 -0.58 16.88
CA PHE A 181 10.07 -0.70 15.55
C PHE A 181 10.69 -1.89 14.80
N ILE A 182 9.86 -2.67 14.15
CA ILE A 182 10.33 -3.79 13.34
C ILE A 182 11.00 -3.22 12.08
N PRO A 183 12.15 -3.75 11.64
CA PRO A 183 12.77 -3.34 10.40
C PRO A 183 11.78 -3.41 9.23
N GLY A 184 11.59 -2.31 8.50
CA GLY A 184 10.56 -2.21 7.45
C GLY A 184 9.12 -2.14 7.95
N GLY A 185 8.90 -2.05 9.26
CA GLY A 185 7.56 -1.95 9.86
C GLY A 185 6.96 -0.55 9.81
N LEU A 186 7.70 0.44 9.33
CA LEU A 186 7.22 1.81 9.15
C LEU A 186 7.06 2.08 7.66
N ASN A 187 5.82 1.99 7.20
CA ASN A 187 5.45 2.14 5.80
C ASN A 187 4.60 3.38 5.60
N VAL A 188 5.02 4.21 4.65
CA VAL A 188 4.23 5.34 4.16
C VAL A 188 3.38 4.84 2.99
N GLY A 189 2.08 4.94 3.13
CA GLY A 189 1.13 4.57 2.09
C GLY A 189 1.17 5.53 0.91
N LYS A 190 0.40 5.21 -0.12
CA LYS A 190 0.29 6.05 -1.31
C LYS A 190 -0.18 7.45 -0.95
N VAL A 191 0.52 8.44 -1.47
CA VAL A 191 0.15 9.84 -1.32
C VAL A 191 -1.00 10.17 -2.27
N ASN A 192 -2.09 10.69 -1.73
CA ASN A 192 -3.28 11.07 -2.46
C ASN A 192 -3.40 12.61 -2.49
N PRO A 193 -3.17 13.25 -3.64
CA PRO A 193 -3.47 14.66 -3.80
C PRO A 193 -4.99 14.89 -3.90
N PRO A 194 -5.49 16.11 -3.68
CA PRO A 194 -6.88 16.47 -3.85
C PRO A 194 -7.42 16.13 -5.24
N ASP A 195 -8.70 15.80 -5.31
CA ASP A 195 -9.33 15.36 -6.57
C ASP A 195 -9.25 16.40 -7.69
N ALA A 196 -9.28 17.68 -7.36
CA ALA A 196 -9.08 18.76 -8.33
C ALA A 196 -7.72 18.63 -9.05
N ILE A 197 -6.66 18.34 -8.32
CA ILE A 197 -5.31 18.17 -8.88
C ILE A 197 -5.17 16.84 -9.64
N LYS A 198 -5.80 15.77 -9.14
CA LYS A 198 -5.86 14.50 -9.88
C LYS A 198 -6.53 14.68 -11.24
N ASN A 199 -7.68 15.36 -11.27
CA ASN A 199 -8.44 15.60 -12.51
C ASN A 199 -7.65 16.46 -13.49
N GLN A 200 -7.02 17.53 -13.02
CA GLN A 200 -6.16 18.39 -13.86
C GLN A 200 -4.98 17.60 -14.45
N ARG A 201 -4.35 16.72 -13.67
CA ARG A 201 -3.25 15.87 -14.16
C ARG A 201 -3.72 14.85 -15.20
N ILE A 202 -4.88 14.22 -14.97
CA ILE A 202 -5.48 13.29 -15.93
C ILE A 202 -5.76 14.00 -17.25
N GLU A 203 -6.29 15.22 -17.18
CA GLU A 203 -6.57 16.02 -18.37
C GLU A 203 -5.30 16.45 -19.09
N THR A 204 -4.28 16.92 -18.38
CA THR A 204 -2.97 17.25 -18.96
C THR A 204 -2.32 16.03 -19.62
N ALA A 205 -2.28 14.89 -18.94
CA ALA A 205 -1.73 13.66 -19.49
C ALA A 205 -2.51 13.18 -20.71
N ALA A 206 -3.84 13.34 -20.73
CA ALA A 206 -4.66 13.02 -21.90
C ALA A 206 -4.35 13.94 -23.08
N GLN A 207 -4.13 15.24 -22.85
CA GLN A 207 -3.72 16.20 -23.89
C GLN A 207 -2.33 15.87 -24.45
N GLU A 208 -1.37 15.59 -23.60
CA GLU A 208 -0.02 15.17 -24.00
C GLU A 208 -0.07 13.89 -24.84
N GLN A 209 -0.85 12.90 -24.41
CA GLN A 209 -1.00 11.66 -25.15
C GLN A 209 -1.66 11.87 -26.52
N ARG A 210 -2.64 12.76 -26.62
CA ARG A 210 -3.26 13.15 -27.91
C ARG A 210 -2.23 13.80 -28.83
N ALA A 211 -1.43 14.75 -28.31
CA ALA A 211 -0.39 15.42 -29.10
C ALA A 211 0.66 14.42 -29.63
N ILE A 212 1.10 13.47 -28.80
CA ILE A 212 2.01 12.40 -29.22
C ILE A 212 1.37 11.52 -30.31
N THR A 213 0.11 11.14 -30.13
CA THR A 213 -0.63 10.33 -31.11
C THR A 213 -0.78 11.07 -32.44
N GLU A 214 -1.11 12.35 -32.41
CA GLU A 214 -1.20 13.18 -33.63
C GLU A 214 0.14 13.31 -34.37
N GLN A 215 1.24 13.47 -33.63
CA GLN A 215 2.57 13.49 -34.19
C GLN A 215 2.92 12.14 -34.87
N GLN A 216 2.63 11.04 -34.19
CA GLN A 216 2.86 9.70 -34.77
C GLN A 216 2.00 9.46 -36.01
N THR A 217 0.75 9.90 -36.01
CA THR A 217 -0.15 9.80 -37.16
C THR A 217 0.37 10.61 -38.34
N LYS A 218 0.81 11.85 -38.12
CA LYS A 218 1.43 12.67 -39.17
C LYS A 218 2.68 12.02 -39.75
N LEU A 219 3.57 11.51 -38.89
CA LEU A 219 4.76 10.79 -39.34
C LEU A 219 4.42 9.55 -40.17
N ALA A 220 3.41 8.78 -39.75
CA ALA A 220 2.94 7.61 -40.49
C ALA A 220 2.34 8.00 -41.86
N GLU A 221 1.55 9.09 -41.90
CA GLU A 221 1.00 9.61 -43.13
C GLU A 221 2.09 10.13 -44.09
N ASP A 222 3.10 10.83 -43.59
CA ASP A 222 4.21 11.32 -44.39
C ASP A 222 5.05 10.16 -44.93
N GLN A 223 5.31 9.13 -44.14
CA GLN A 223 5.97 7.90 -44.59
C GLN A 223 5.15 7.18 -45.69
N ARG A 224 3.82 7.12 -45.51
CA ARG A 224 2.92 6.52 -46.46
C ARG A 224 2.96 7.30 -47.82
N LYS A 225 2.87 8.64 -47.76
CA LYS A 225 2.98 9.50 -48.97
C LYS A 225 4.33 9.29 -49.66
N ALA A 226 5.42 9.26 -48.90
CA ALA A 226 6.75 9.02 -49.48
C ALA A 226 6.85 7.62 -50.11
N ALA A 227 6.27 6.59 -49.49
CA ALA A 227 6.22 5.26 -50.05
C ALA A 227 5.35 5.19 -51.32
N GLU A 228 4.20 5.87 -51.35
CA GLU A 228 3.33 5.96 -52.54
C GLU A 228 4.03 6.70 -53.69
N GLN A 229 4.72 7.82 -53.40
CA GLN A 229 5.53 8.54 -54.41
C GLN A 229 6.67 7.68 -54.96
N SER A 230 7.37 6.97 -54.10
CA SER A 230 8.43 6.06 -54.51
C SER A 230 7.91 4.93 -55.38
N ARG A 231 6.74 4.35 -55.08
CA ARG A 231 6.07 3.34 -55.90
C ARG A 231 5.67 3.92 -57.26
N ALA A 232 5.03 5.09 -57.26
CA ALA A 232 4.63 5.76 -58.52
C ALA A 232 5.85 6.08 -59.43
N ALA A 233 6.97 6.51 -58.83
CA ALA A 233 8.21 6.73 -59.53
C ALA A 233 8.79 5.42 -60.12
N ALA A 234 8.78 4.35 -59.33
CA ALA A 234 9.23 3.02 -59.79
C ALA A 234 8.34 2.47 -60.92
N ASP A 235 7.03 2.63 -60.80
CA ASP A 235 6.07 2.19 -61.82
C ASP A 235 6.25 2.98 -63.13
N ASN A 236 6.50 4.29 -63.08
CA ASN A 236 6.80 5.12 -64.22
C ASN A 236 8.13 4.70 -64.86
N ALA A 237 9.18 4.50 -64.09
CA ALA A 237 10.48 4.05 -64.62
C ALA A 237 10.37 2.65 -65.29
N TYR A 238 9.60 1.74 -64.67
CA TYR A 238 9.32 0.42 -65.24
C TYR A 238 8.56 0.52 -66.55
N ARG A 239 7.51 1.35 -66.58
CA ARG A 239 6.75 1.60 -67.87
C ARG A 239 7.60 2.14 -68.95
N GLU A 240 8.48 3.12 -68.71
CA GLU A 240 9.39 3.70 -69.64
C GLU A 240 10.44 2.69 -70.13
N ALA A 241 11.04 1.94 -69.22
CA ALA A 241 12.02 0.91 -69.59
C ALA A 241 11.45 -0.20 -70.47
N MET A 242 10.18 -0.53 -70.23
CA MET A 242 9.49 -1.56 -71.07
C MET A 242 8.81 -0.98 -72.33
N GLN A 243 8.89 0.35 -72.56
CA GLN A 243 8.25 1.07 -73.67
C GLN A 243 6.72 0.80 -73.74
N LEU A 244 6.06 0.62 -72.60
CA LEU A 244 4.62 0.36 -72.52
C LEU A 244 3.81 1.65 -72.61
N SER A 245 2.72 1.61 -73.42
CA SER A 245 1.71 2.68 -73.29
C SER A 245 0.99 2.65 -71.98
N PRO A 246 0.36 3.77 -71.53
CA PRO A 246 -0.41 3.80 -70.28
C PRO A 246 -1.48 2.71 -70.24
N ASP A 247 -2.17 2.43 -71.29
CA ASP A 247 -3.22 1.42 -71.37
C ASP A 247 -2.66 -0.01 -71.26
N GLN A 248 -1.52 -0.28 -71.82
CA GLN A 248 -0.83 -1.57 -71.76
C GLN A 248 -0.33 -1.80 -70.26
N PHE A 249 0.15 -0.76 -69.65
CA PHE A 249 0.57 -0.84 -68.24
C PHE A 249 -0.62 -1.14 -67.34
N LEU A 250 -1.75 -0.48 -67.47
CA LEU A 250 -2.97 -0.74 -66.71
C LEU A 250 -3.49 -2.17 -66.96
N GLN A 251 -3.39 -2.71 -68.12
CA GLN A 251 -3.75 -4.10 -68.40
C GLN A 251 -2.81 -5.06 -67.69
N LEU A 252 -1.51 -4.80 -67.66
CA LEU A 252 -0.51 -5.59 -66.94
C LEU A 252 -0.76 -5.59 -65.45
N GLU A 253 -1.04 -4.44 -64.87
CA GLU A 253 -1.37 -4.31 -63.46
C GLU A 253 -2.69 -5.03 -63.09
N ARG A 254 -3.70 -4.97 -63.97
CA ARG A 254 -4.94 -5.74 -63.78
C ARG A 254 -4.67 -7.26 -63.78
N ILE A 255 -3.82 -7.75 -64.66
CA ILE A 255 -3.45 -9.18 -64.73
C ILE A 255 -2.67 -9.59 -63.48
N LYS A 256 -1.76 -8.76 -63.00
CA LYS A 256 -1.01 -9.00 -61.77
C LYS A 256 -1.97 -9.07 -60.56
N MET A 257 -2.86 -8.09 -60.40
CA MET A 257 -3.85 -8.06 -59.32
C MET A 257 -4.75 -9.31 -59.35
N GLN A 258 -5.21 -9.70 -60.52
CA GLN A 258 -6.03 -10.92 -60.69
C GLN A 258 -5.26 -12.17 -60.26
N ARG A 259 -4.00 -12.28 -60.64
CA ARG A 259 -3.11 -13.39 -60.27
C ARG A 259 -2.93 -13.43 -58.73
N ASP A 260 -2.68 -12.27 -58.11
CA ASP A 260 -2.43 -12.20 -56.68
C ASP A 260 -3.67 -12.52 -55.87
N VAL A 261 -4.85 -12.11 -56.31
CA VAL A 261 -6.15 -12.50 -55.70
C VAL A 261 -6.35 -14.00 -55.82
N CYS A 262 -6.06 -14.62 -56.94
CA CYS A 262 -6.17 -16.07 -57.12
C CYS A 262 -5.16 -16.84 -56.25
N ALA A 263 -3.93 -16.36 -56.14
CA ALA A 263 -2.91 -16.98 -55.30
C ALA A 263 -3.31 -16.94 -53.81
N TRP A 264 -4.00 -15.87 -53.41
CA TRP A 264 -4.46 -15.72 -51.99
C TRP A 264 -5.64 -16.63 -51.68
N GLN A 265 -6.55 -16.90 -52.64
CA GLN A 265 -7.77 -17.71 -52.43
C GLN A 265 -7.58 -19.24 -52.51
N LYS A 266 -6.37 -19.74 -52.80
CA LYS A 266 -6.05 -21.20 -52.91
C LYS A 266 -7.06 -22.02 -53.70
N GLY A 267 -7.83 -21.38 -54.59
CA GLY A 267 -8.95 -21.98 -55.33
C GLY A 267 -8.85 -21.79 -56.83
N ASN A 268 -9.66 -22.49 -57.54
CA ASN A 268 -9.78 -22.37 -59.00
C ASN A 268 -10.38 -21.01 -59.36
N CYS A 269 -9.52 -20.11 -59.84
CA CYS A 269 -9.95 -18.82 -60.37
C CYS A 269 -10.15 -18.91 -61.88
N THR A 270 -11.32 -18.55 -62.32
CA THR A 270 -11.59 -18.41 -63.77
C THR A 270 -11.71 -16.93 -64.10
N PHE A 271 -10.84 -16.44 -64.98
CA PHE A 271 -10.89 -15.06 -65.42
C PHE A 271 -11.43 -14.99 -66.86
N PHE A 272 -12.38 -14.11 -67.07
CA PHE A 272 -12.86 -13.80 -68.42
C PHE A 272 -12.05 -12.61 -68.96
N ILE A 273 -11.25 -12.84 -70.03
CA ILE A 273 -10.54 -11.79 -70.72
C ILE A 273 -11.45 -11.33 -71.83
N GLY A 274 -12.14 -10.19 -71.65
CA GLY A 274 -12.98 -9.61 -72.69
C GLY A 274 -13.21 -8.12 -72.45
N ASN A 275 -13.43 -7.35 -73.54
CA ASN A 275 -13.79 -5.92 -73.47
C ASN A 275 -15.24 -5.64 -73.04
N GLY A 276 -15.78 -6.39 -72.11
CA GLY A 276 -17.13 -6.21 -71.54
C GLY A 276 -17.12 -5.62 -70.17
N PRO A 277 -18.31 -5.11 -69.68
CA PRO A 277 -18.43 -4.58 -68.33
C PRO A 277 -18.08 -5.65 -67.30
N SER A 278 -17.41 -5.24 -66.24
CA SER A 278 -16.78 -6.03 -65.17
C SER A 278 -17.48 -7.35 -64.84
N PRO A 279 -16.75 -8.49 -64.79
CA PRO A 279 -17.35 -9.75 -64.38
C PRO A 279 -17.78 -9.69 -62.90
N VAL A 280 -19.01 -10.01 -62.66
CA VAL A 280 -19.50 -10.28 -61.30
C VAL A 280 -18.88 -11.61 -60.83
N VAL A 281 -18.00 -11.57 -59.89
CA VAL A 281 -17.47 -12.79 -59.27
C VAL A 281 -18.52 -13.30 -58.30
N ASP A 282 -19.24 -14.35 -58.67
CA ASP A 282 -20.09 -15.13 -57.73
C ASP A 282 -19.14 -15.97 -56.86
N VAL A 283 -18.96 -15.53 -55.64
CA VAL A 283 -18.23 -16.29 -54.61
C VAL A 283 -19.20 -17.31 -54.04
N GLY A 284 -19.31 -18.44 -54.70
CA GLY A 284 -20.06 -19.59 -54.19
C GLY A 284 -19.59 -19.95 -52.79
N ARG A 285 -20.48 -19.81 -51.82
CA ARG A 285 -20.31 -20.34 -50.48
C ARG A 285 -20.25 -21.87 -50.51
N HIS A 286 -19.17 -22.43 -50.04
CA HIS A 286 -19.10 -23.79 -49.50
C HIS A 286 -18.56 -23.76 -48.08
#